data_00a5387cfe57af1ec1ee7d73cb358000
#
_entry.id   00a5387cfe57af1ec1ee7d73cb358000
#
_cell.length_a   1.000
_cell.length_b   1.000
_cell.length_c   1.000
_cell.angle_alpha   90.00
_cell.angle_beta   90.00
_cell.angle_gamma   90.00
#
_symmetry.space_group_name_H-M   'P 1'
#
loop_
_entity.id
_entity.type
_entity.pdbx_description
1 polymer ?
#
loop_
_entity_poly.entity_id
_entity_poly.type
_entity_poly.pdbx_seq_one_letter_code
_entity_poly.pdbx_strand_id
1 'polypeptide(L)'
;VHFDVARMGARAVGHRALASNLSDIAAMGARPVLATIALGVPPGTDPAWLLDCYRAIATLANRFATAIAGGDVVRAPALTLSITVVGEVARPRLRSRSGGKAG
;
A
#
# COMPACT_ATOMS: atom_id res chain seq x y z
N VAL A 1 -7.79 -5.59 -3.62
CA VAL A 1 -7.53 -6.76 -2.80
C VAL A 1 -8.67 -6.98 -1.82
N HIS A 2 -9.14 -8.20 -1.73
CA HIS A 2 -10.20 -8.61 -0.82
C HIS A 2 -9.61 -9.34 0.37
N PHE A 3 -10.11 -9.04 1.55
CA PHE A 3 -9.65 -9.66 2.78
C PHE A 3 -10.81 -10.27 3.55
N ASP A 4 -10.54 -11.37 4.21
CA ASP A 4 -11.48 -11.97 5.15
C ASP A 4 -11.25 -11.35 6.52
N VAL A 5 -12.10 -10.38 6.87
CA VAL A 5 -11.99 -9.62 8.12
C VAL A 5 -12.08 -10.51 9.35
N ALA A 6 -12.84 -11.61 9.26
CA ALA A 6 -13.00 -12.52 10.39
C ALA A 6 -11.72 -13.33 10.67
N ARG A 7 -10.86 -13.51 9.68
CA ARG A 7 -9.66 -14.32 9.81
C ARG A 7 -8.39 -13.52 9.97
N MET A 8 -8.37 -12.29 9.48
CA MET A 8 -7.16 -11.48 9.47
C MET A 8 -7.28 -10.30 10.39
N GLY A 9 -6.30 -10.11 11.24
CA GLY A 9 -6.20 -8.92 12.06
C GLY A 9 -5.91 -7.69 11.22
N ALA A 10 -6.42 -6.55 11.65
CA ALA A 10 -6.29 -5.29 10.92
C ALA A 10 -4.84 -4.91 10.65
N ARG A 11 -3.96 -5.12 11.62
CA ARG A 11 -2.53 -4.82 11.48
C ARG A 11 -1.89 -5.67 10.40
N ALA A 12 -2.21 -6.96 10.38
CA ALA A 12 -1.65 -7.87 9.39
C ALA A 12 -2.10 -7.50 7.99
N VAL A 13 -3.36 -7.13 7.82
CA VAL A 13 -3.91 -6.70 6.54
C VAL A 13 -3.20 -5.44 6.04
N GLY A 14 -3.12 -4.42 6.87
CA GLY A 14 -2.49 -3.16 6.50
C GLY A 14 -1.01 -3.33 6.19
N HIS A 15 -0.30 -4.04 7.03
CA HIS A 15 1.13 -4.29 6.83
C HIS A 15 1.39 -5.05 5.53
N ARG A 16 0.66 -6.13 5.31
CA ARG A 16 0.86 -6.97 4.12
C ARG A 16 0.54 -6.21 2.83
N ALA A 17 -0.53 -5.44 2.84
CA ALA A 17 -0.93 -4.69 1.66
C ALA A 17 0.13 -3.68 1.23
N LEU A 18 0.72 -2.95 2.18
CA LEU A 18 1.78 -2.01 1.86
C LEU A 18 3.10 -2.71 1.57
N ALA A 19 3.48 -3.72 2.35
CA ALA A 19 4.73 -4.44 2.17
C ALA A 19 4.86 -5.04 0.78
N SER A 20 3.78 -5.57 0.24
CA SER A 20 3.76 -6.11 -1.12
C SER A 20 4.13 -5.05 -2.16
N ASN A 21 3.56 -3.86 -2.03
CA ASN A 21 3.87 -2.75 -2.94
C ASN A 21 5.30 -2.25 -2.77
N LEU A 22 5.78 -2.18 -1.54
CA LEU A 22 7.15 -1.75 -1.28
C LEU A 22 8.17 -2.74 -1.85
N SER A 23 7.86 -4.03 -1.79
CA SER A 23 8.71 -5.06 -2.40
C SER A 23 8.81 -4.87 -3.91
N ASP A 24 7.71 -4.57 -4.57
CA ASP A 24 7.71 -4.34 -6.01
C ASP A 24 8.54 -3.11 -6.39
N ILE A 25 8.42 -2.05 -5.62
CA ILE A 25 9.22 -0.83 -5.83
C ILE A 25 10.71 -1.13 -5.65
N ALA A 26 11.07 -1.88 -4.61
CA ALA A 26 12.46 -2.24 -4.35
C ALA A 26 13.03 -3.13 -5.47
N ALA A 27 12.22 -4.04 -6.00
CA ALA A 27 12.64 -4.92 -7.09
C ALA A 27 12.99 -4.15 -8.36
N MET A 28 12.43 -2.96 -8.54
CA MET A 28 12.74 -2.08 -9.68
C MET A 28 13.96 -1.19 -9.41
N GLY A 29 14.61 -1.31 -8.27
CA GLY A 29 15.70 -0.43 -7.88
C GLY A 29 15.23 0.97 -7.50
N ALA A 30 13.94 1.11 -7.20
CA ALA A 30 13.34 2.40 -6.87
C ALA A 30 13.20 2.55 -5.35
N ARG A 31 13.02 3.78 -4.93
CA ARG A 31 12.76 4.14 -3.54
C ARG A 31 11.33 4.66 -3.44
N PRO A 32 10.53 4.18 -2.49
CA PRO A 32 9.18 4.70 -2.33
C PRO A 32 9.21 6.15 -1.83
N VAL A 33 8.29 6.95 -2.32
CA VAL A 33 8.18 8.37 -1.97
C VAL A 33 6.84 8.67 -1.33
N LEU A 34 5.76 8.21 -1.96
CA LEU A 34 4.43 8.42 -1.42
C LEU A 34 3.51 7.24 -1.74
N ALA A 35 2.46 7.13 -0.98
CA ALA A 35 1.43 6.12 -1.18
C ALA A 35 0.05 6.75 -1.07
N THR A 36 -0.90 6.20 -1.81
CA THR A 36 -2.31 6.53 -1.65
C THR A 36 -3.08 5.26 -1.32
N ILE A 37 -4.17 5.39 -0.58
CA ILE A 37 -4.94 4.28 -0.07
C ILE A 37 -6.38 4.42 -0.53
N ALA A 38 -6.93 3.37 -1.13
CA ALA A 38 -8.34 3.30 -1.45
C ALA A 38 -8.98 2.16 -0.69
N LEU A 39 -10.04 2.44 0.04
CA LEU A 39 -10.75 1.48 0.87
C LEU A 39 -12.20 1.35 0.40
N GLY A 40 -12.62 0.12 0.11
CA GLY A 40 -14.02 -0.21 0.00
C GLY A 40 -14.47 -0.90 1.29
N VAL A 41 -15.53 -0.40 1.90
CA VAL A 41 -15.91 -0.80 3.25
C VAL A 41 -17.36 -1.26 3.28
N PRO A 42 -17.64 -2.50 3.70
CA PRO A 42 -19.02 -2.96 3.87
C PRO A 42 -19.69 -2.24 5.03
N PRO A 43 -21.02 -2.09 4.98
CA PRO A 43 -21.76 -1.58 6.13
C PRO A 43 -21.50 -2.43 7.36
N GLY A 44 -21.41 -1.81 8.52
CA GLY A 44 -21.18 -2.52 9.76
C GLY A 44 -19.74 -2.87 10.07
N THR A 45 -18.79 -2.45 9.25
CA THR A 45 -17.37 -2.63 9.55
C THR A 45 -16.99 -1.83 10.79
N ASP A 46 -16.28 -2.46 11.70
CA ASP A 46 -15.84 -1.81 12.94
C ASP A 46 -14.85 -0.70 12.65
N PRO A 47 -15.15 0.55 13.05
CA PRO A 47 -14.20 1.65 12.86
C PRO A 47 -12.86 1.43 13.53
N ALA A 48 -12.81 0.72 14.64
CA ALA A 48 -11.56 0.40 15.32
C ALA A 48 -10.68 -0.50 14.46
N TRP A 49 -11.28 -1.44 13.74
CA TRP A 49 -10.55 -2.30 12.81
C TRP A 49 -9.90 -1.46 11.69
N LEU A 50 -10.65 -0.53 11.13
CA LEU A 50 -10.15 0.36 10.09
C LEU A 50 -9.00 1.23 10.58
N LEU A 51 -9.13 1.76 11.79
CA LEU A 51 -8.09 2.59 12.39
C LEU A 51 -6.80 1.80 12.61
N ASP A 52 -6.91 0.58 13.10
CA ASP A 52 -5.74 -0.29 13.30
C ASP A 52 -5.06 -0.63 11.97
N CYS A 53 -5.84 -0.87 10.93
CA CYS A 53 -5.33 -1.10 9.59
C CYS A 53 -4.53 0.11 9.08
N TYR A 54 -5.09 1.30 9.21
CA TYR A 54 -4.42 2.54 8.82
C TYR A 54 -3.14 2.79 9.61
N ARG A 55 -3.18 2.53 10.91
CA ARG A 55 -2.00 2.69 11.76
C ARG A 55 -0.87 1.77 11.34
N ALA A 56 -1.18 0.53 10.99
CA ALA A 56 -0.18 -0.41 10.51
C ALA A 56 0.45 0.07 9.20
N ILE A 57 -0.37 0.58 8.29
CA ILE A 57 0.11 1.15 7.03
C ILE A 57 1.01 2.36 7.30
N ALA A 58 0.58 3.27 8.16
CA ALA A 58 1.34 4.47 8.49
C ALA A 58 2.68 4.13 9.15
N THR A 59 2.68 3.16 10.05
CA THR A 59 3.91 2.72 10.73
C THR A 59 4.92 2.19 9.73
N LEU A 60 4.48 1.34 8.81
CA LEU A 60 5.38 0.78 7.81
C LEU A 60 5.84 1.84 6.81
N ALA A 61 4.94 2.70 6.37
CA ALA A 61 5.28 3.79 5.46
C ALA A 61 6.35 4.71 6.06
N ASN A 62 6.22 5.01 7.35
CA ASN A 62 7.18 5.85 8.06
C ASN A 62 8.58 5.23 8.10
N ARG A 63 8.67 3.91 8.22
CA ARG A 63 9.96 3.22 8.19
C ARG A 63 10.68 3.40 6.87
N PHE A 64 9.94 3.56 5.79
CA PHE A 64 10.50 3.72 4.45
C PHE A 64 10.44 5.17 3.96
N ALA A 65 10.28 6.11 4.88
CA ALA A 65 10.20 7.54 4.57
C ALA A 65 9.18 7.82 3.45
N THR A 66 8.06 7.11 3.47
CA THR A 66 7.01 7.19 2.46
C THR A 66 5.83 7.96 3.04
N ALA A 67 5.45 9.04 2.40
CA ALA A 67 4.32 9.85 2.84
C ALA A 67 3.01 9.22 2.40
N ILE A 68 2.01 9.24 3.26
CA ILE A 68 0.64 8.91 2.88
C ILE A 68 0.02 10.19 2.32
N ALA A 69 -0.10 10.26 1.00
CA ALA A 69 -0.46 11.49 0.31
C ALA A 69 -1.97 11.69 0.14
N GLY A 70 -2.75 10.65 0.34
CA GLY A 70 -4.18 10.76 0.21
C GLY A 70 -4.85 9.40 0.28
N GLY A 71 -6.16 9.42 0.27
CA GLY A 71 -6.95 8.20 0.32
C GLY A 71 -8.39 8.46 0.01
N ASP A 72 -9.11 7.39 -0.23
CA ASP A 72 -10.52 7.42 -0.52
C ASP A 72 -11.19 6.27 0.20
N VAL A 73 -12.38 6.51 0.76
CA VAL A 73 -13.17 5.49 1.46
C VAL A 73 -14.54 5.49 0.82
N VAL A 74 -14.94 4.35 0.28
CA VAL A 74 -16.23 4.19 -0.36
C VAL A 74 -16.95 2.98 0.20
N ARG A 75 -18.27 2.95 0.07
CA ARG A 75 -19.05 1.77 0.41
C ARG A 75 -18.84 0.68 -0.63
N ALA A 76 -18.73 -0.54 -0.17
CA ALA A 76 -18.55 -1.71 -1.03
C ALA A 76 -19.21 -2.93 -0.40
N PRO A 77 -19.58 -3.94 -1.20
CA PRO A 77 -20.16 -5.16 -0.65
C PRO A 77 -19.16 -6.01 0.11
N ALA A 78 -17.89 -5.84 -0.13
CA ALA A 78 -16.81 -6.54 0.57
C ALA A 78 -15.70 -5.56 0.92
N LEU A 79 -14.90 -5.91 1.93
CA LEU A 79 -13.73 -5.10 2.28
C LEU A 79 -12.69 -5.22 1.17
N THR A 80 -12.33 -4.09 0.61
CA THR A 80 -11.27 -4.01 -0.39
C THR A 80 -10.26 -2.96 0.05
N LEU A 81 -9.00 -3.27 -0.17
CA LEU A 81 -7.91 -2.34 0.13
C LEU A 81 -6.96 -2.31 -1.06
N SER A 82 -6.78 -1.13 -1.61
CA SER A 82 -5.87 -0.92 -2.72
C SER A 82 -4.89 0.18 -2.34
N ILE A 83 -3.61 -0.10 -2.47
CA ILE A 83 -2.55 0.85 -2.17
C ILE A 83 -1.74 1.08 -3.44
N THR A 84 -1.55 2.34 -3.79
CA THR A 84 -0.69 2.72 -4.89
C THR A 84 0.55 3.41 -4.32
N VAL A 85 1.72 2.91 -4.66
CA VAL A 85 2.98 3.48 -4.22
C VAL A 85 3.70 4.10 -5.40
N VAL A 86 4.11 5.34 -5.23
CA VAL A 86 4.94 6.05 -6.21
C VAL A 86 6.36 6.04 -5.70
N GLY A 87 7.27 5.58 -6.55
CA GLY A 87 8.68 5.54 -6.24
C GLY A 87 9.48 6.42 -7.19
N GLU A 88 10.69 6.71 -6.78
CA GLU A 88 11.66 7.38 -7.65
C GLU A 88 12.91 6.54 -7.79
N VAL A 89 13.59 6.71 -8.89
CA VAL A 89 14.77 5.93 -9.20
C VAL A 89 15.78 6.82 -9.91
N ALA A 90 17.05 6.69 -9.55
CA ALA A 90 18.12 7.32 -10.31
C ALA A 90 18.21 6.64 -11.68
N ARG A 91 18.35 7.44 -12.75
CA ARG A 91 18.35 6.90 -14.11
C ARG A 91 19.29 5.72 -14.32
N PRO A 92 20.53 5.74 -13.82
CA PRO A 92 21.44 4.60 -14.02
C PRO A 92 20.97 3.30 -13.39
N ARG A 93 20.04 3.36 -12.42
CA ARG A 93 19.52 2.17 -11.73
C ARG A 93 18.26 1.62 -12.37
N LEU A 94 17.62 2.40 -13.21
CA LEU A 94 16.37 1.97 -13.83
C LEU A 94 16.66 0.86 -14.82
N ARG A 95 16.01 -0.27 -14.61
CA ARG A 95 16.10 -1.40 -15.52
C ARG A 95 14.81 -1.53 -16.28
N SER A 96 14.89 -1.37 -17.57
CA SER A 96 13.74 -1.54 -18.43
C SER A 96 13.81 -2.89 -19.12
N ARG A 97 12.70 -3.32 -19.70
CA ARG A 97 12.65 -4.55 -20.47
C ARG A 97 13.44 -4.48 -21.76
N SER A 98 13.75 -3.30 -22.22
CA SER A 98 14.51 -3.09 -23.46
C SER A 98 16.01 -3.06 -23.23
N GLY A 99 16.51 -3.94 -22.38
CA GLY A 99 17.94 -4.12 -22.20
C GLY A 99 18.56 -3.29 -21.09
N GLY A 100 17.76 -2.87 -20.11
CA GLY A 100 18.26 -2.15 -18.97
C GLY A 100 18.58 -0.68 -19.21
N LYS A 101 18.08 -0.13 -20.27
CA LYS A 101 18.23 1.30 -20.52
C LYS A 101 17.23 2.09 -19.72
N ALA A 102 17.68 3.18 -19.12
CA ALA A 102 16.77 4.14 -18.54
C ALA A 102 15.96 4.76 -19.67
N GLY A 103 14.70 4.53 -19.61
CA GLY A 103 13.82 4.98 -20.70
C GLY A 103 13.54 6.44 -20.65
#